data_8eb894a82bd869ef7dd82531f85def62
#
_entry.id   8eb894a82bd869ef7dd82531f85def62
#
_cell.length_a   1.000
_cell.length_b   1.000
_cell.length_c   1.000
_cell.angle_alpha   90.00
_cell.angle_beta   90.00
_cell.angle_gamma   90.00
#
_symmetry.space_group_name_H-M   'P 1'
#
loop_
_entity.id
_entity.type
_entity.pdbx_description
1 polymer ?
#
loop_
_entity_poly.entity_id
_entity_poly.type
_entity_poly.pdbx_seq_one_letter_code
_entity_poly.pdbx_strand_id
1 'polypeptide(L)'
;MYSPELIDSSKKELINSLEARGLNKAGAREFLANLEHDIQDVFDTLQPSANKSTLLHAIFDPITEVFREVIEHYHTYDIELPIKLEGNGQMPTYAHETDTAADLYAADTVVVKAHSLGTIIPTNIKIALPENWTAYVVPRSSIGVKTPLRLSNSVGVIDSDYRGQIGVIYDNISDSDYTINAGDRIAQLIVMPTYRFKPQVVDILPATERDEGGFGSTGK
;
A
#
# COMPACT_ATOMS: atom_id res chain seq x y z
N MET A 1 23.43 -5.76 -35.65
CA MET A 1 23.60 -4.96 -34.42
C MET A 1 22.48 -3.95 -34.40
N TYR A 2 21.64 -3.90 -33.37
CA TYR A 2 20.60 -2.88 -33.23
C TYR A 2 21.26 -1.55 -32.88
N SER A 3 20.74 -0.43 -33.42
CA SER A 3 21.33 0.86 -33.09
C SER A 3 21.13 1.17 -31.59
N PRO A 4 22.07 1.84 -30.92
CA PRO A 4 21.93 2.27 -29.52
C PRO A 4 20.65 3.05 -29.28
N GLU A 5 20.20 3.83 -30.28
CA GLU A 5 18.97 4.63 -30.22
C GLU A 5 17.70 3.76 -30.14
N LEU A 6 17.67 2.61 -30.83
CA LEU A 6 16.55 1.68 -30.78
C LEU A 6 16.43 0.99 -29.41
N ILE A 7 17.59 0.61 -28.85
CA ILE A 7 17.67 0.02 -27.51
C ILE A 7 17.19 1.01 -26.46
N ASP A 8 17.62 2.26 -26.54
CA ASP A 8 17.27 3.33 -25.59
C ASP A 8 15.76 3.69 -25.66
N SER A 9 15.20 3.71 -26.89
CA SER A 9 13.77 3.92 -27.10
C SER A 9 12.92 2.79 -26.48
N SER A 10 13.31 1.54 -26.70
CA SER A 10 12.60 0.38 -26.16
C SER A 10 12.67 0.31 -24.63
N LYS A 11 13.81 0.66 -24.03
CA LYS A 11 13.96 0.79 -22.57
C LYS A 11 13.02 1.84 -21.99
N LYS A 12 12.90 2.99 -22.64
CA LYS A 12 12.03 4.08 -22.20
C LYS A 12 10.56 3.70 -22.26
N GLU A 13 10.14 3.01 -23.32
CA GLU A 13 8.78 2.48 -23.43
C GLU A 13 8.47 1.44 -22.35
N LEU A 14 9.42 0.58 -22.05
CA LEU A 14 9.31 -0.43 -21.01
C LEU A 14 9.18 0.22 -19.61
N ILE A 15 10.04 1.19 -19.28
CA ILE A 15 9.96 1.96 -18.03
C ILE A 15 8.59 2.61 -17.90
N ASN A 16 8.12 3.31 -18.93
CA ASN A 16 6.83 3.99 -18.93
C ASN A 16 5.66 2.99 -18.73
N SER A 17 5.76 1.80 -19.33
CA SER A 17 4.76 0.75 -19.18
C SER A 17 4.73 0.19 -17.75
N LEU A 18 5.89 0.00 -17.12
CA LEU A 18 6.02 -0.46 -15.74
C LEU A 18 5.51 0.61 -14.74
N GLU A 19 5.86 1.88 -14.96
CA GLU A 19 5.36 3.01 -14.16
C GLU A 19 3.82 3.16 -14.28
N ALA A 20 3.27 3.00 -15.48
CA ALA A 20 1.81 3.04 -15.71
C ALA A 20 1.06 1.89 -15.02
N ARG A 21 1.75 0.80 -14.68
CA ARG A 21 1.23 -0.35 -13.94
C ARG A 21 1.54 -0.31 -12.44
N GLY A 22 2.05 0.82 -11.93
CA GLY A 22 2.27 1.05 -10.51
C GLY A 22 3.67 0.71 -9.98
N LEU A 23 4.60 0.27 -10.84
CA LEU A 23 5.97 0.06 -10.41
C LEU A 23 6.63 1.43 -10.20
N ASN A 24 7.22 1.65 -9.01
CA ASN A 24 7.92 2.91 -8.77
C ASN A 24 9.21 2.99 -9.62
N LYS A 25 9.66 4.22 -9.88
CA LYS A 25 10.80 4.51 -10.78
C LYS A 25 12.11 3.84 -10.37
N ALA A 26 12.31 3.60 -9.07
CA ALA A 26 13.50 2.92 -8.55
C ALA A 26 13.45 1.41 -8.84
N GLY A 27 12.32 0.76 -8.56
CA GLY A 27 12.11 -0.67 -8.86
C GLY A 27 12.15 -0.97 -10.37
N ALA A 28 11.60 -0.08 -11.21
CA ALA A 28 11.68 -0.22 -12.65
C ALA A 28 13.13 -0.13 -13.17
N ARG A 29 13.96 0.74 -12.58
CA ARG A 29 15.39 0.86 -12.93
C ARG A 29 16.21 -0.33 -12.46
N GLU A 30 15.97 -0.82 -11.25
CA GLU A 30 16.64 -2.00 -10.71
C GLU A 30 16.31 -3.25 -11.52
N PHE A 31 15.05 -3.44 -11.87
CA PHE A 31 14.58 -4.51 -12.75
C PHE A 31 15.28 -4.46 -14.11
N LEU A 32 15.37 -3.26 -14.72
CA LEU A 32 16.03 -3.10 -16.02
C LEU A 32 17.55 -3.34 -15.96
N ALA A 33 18.21 -2.96 -14.86
CA ALA A 33 19.63 -3.20 -14.68
C ALA A 33 19.93 -4.70 -14.61
N ASN A 34 19.09 -5.47 -13.91
CA ASN A 34 19.21 -6.92 -13.85
C ASN A 34 18.92 -7.56 -15.21
N LEU A 35 17.88 -7.10 -15.91
CA LEU A 35 17.51 -7.57 -17.24
C LEU A 35 18.59 -7.28 -18.28
N GLU A 36 19.30 -6.14 -18.20
CA GLU A 36 20.44 -5.81 -19.07
C GLU A 36 21.58 -6.81 -18.92
N HIS A 37 21.86 -7.22 -17.68
CA HIS A 37 22.88 -8.23 -17.41
C HIS A 37 22.50 -9.57 -18.06
N ASP A 38 21.25 -10.02 -17.85
CA ASP A 38 20.77 -11.30 -18.36
C ASP A 38 20.71 -11.30 -19.91
N ILE A 39 20.29 -10.20 -20.53
CA ILE A 39 20.28 -10.04 -21.99
C ILE A 39 21.72 -10.07 -22.53
N GLN A 40 22.70 -9.45 -21.88
CA GLN A 40 24.08 -9.46 -22.30
C GLN A 40 24.65 -10.88 -22.26
N ASP A 41 24.38 -11.64 -21.21
CA ASP A 41 24.80 -13.04 -21.09
C ASP A 41 24.20 -13.93 -22.19
N VAL A 42 22.94 -13.70 -22.59
CA VAL A 42 22.30 -14.40 -23.72
C VAL A 42 22.97 -13.99 -25.04
N PHE A 43 23.27 -12.72 -25.25
CA PHE A 43 23.97 -12.26 -26.46
C PHE A 43 25.38 -12.85 -26.59
N ASP A 44 26.09 -12.97 -25.48
CA ASP A 44 27.46 -13.51 -25.47
C ASP A 44 27.48 -15.03 -25.74
N THR A 45 26.35 -15.72 -25.46
CA THR A 45 26.21 -17.17 -25.76
C THR A 45 25.73 -17.47 -27.18
N LEU A 46 25.17 -16.49 -27.91
CA LEU A 46 24.61 -16.69 -29.23
C LEU A 46 25.68 -16.65 -30.32
N GLN A 47 25.72 -17.70 -31.15
CA GLN A 47 26.65 -17.77 -32.29
C GLN A 47 26.30 -16.75 -33.39
N PRO A 48 27.28 -16.19 -34.11
CA PRO A 48 27.10 -15.15 -35.15
C PRO A 48 26.19 -15.53 -36.33
N SER A 49 25.80 -16.82 -36.45
CA SER A 49 25.00 -17.37 -37.54
C SER A 49 23.51 -17.53 -37.20
N ALA A 50 23.06 -17.10 -36.00
CA ALA A 50 21.65 -17.21 -35.62
C ALA A 50 20.78 -16.28 -36.48
N ASN A 51 19.70 -16.84 -37.02
CA ASN A 51 18.76 -16.07 -37.84
C ASN A 51 17.98 -15.10 -36.93
N LYS A 52 17.60 -13.96 -37.49
CA LYS A 52 16.94 -12.84 -36.76
C LYS A 52 15.66 -13.27 -36.01
N SER A 53 14.89 -14.24 -36.52
CA SER A 53 13.72 -14.80 -35.90
C SER A 53 14.07 -15.63 -34.67
N THR A 54 15.10 -16.47 -34.73
CA THR A 54 15.57 -17.26 -33.58
C THR A 54 16.11 -16.38 -32.47
N LEU A 55 16.81 -15.28 -32.83
CA LEU A 55 17.33 -14.29 -31.90
C LEU A 55 16.20 -13.56 -31.17
N LEU A 56 15.15 -13.17 -31.89
CA LEU A 56 13.98 -12.52 -31.31
C LEU A 56 13.24 -13.43 -30.33
N HIS A 57 13.01 -14.69 -30.67
CA HIS A 57 12.36 -15.65 -29.76
C HIS A 57 13.23 -15.93 -28.53
N ALA A 58 14.54 -16.11 -28.68
CA ALA A 58 15.46 -16.37 -27.58
C ALA A 58 15.54 -15.19 -26.58
N ILE A 59 15.26 -13.97 -27.00
CA ILE A 59 15.25 -12.77 -26.15
C ILE A 59 13.85 -12.50 -25.59
N PHE A 60 12.82 -12.57 -26.42
CA PHE A 60 11.47 -12.19 -26.02
C PHE A 60 10.76 -13.26 -25.17
N ASP A 61 11.02 -14.55 -25.38
CA ASP A 61 10.37 -15.61 -24.60
C ASP A 61 10.79 -15.59 -23.13
N PRO A 62 12.10 -15.52 -22.77
CA PRO A 62 12.53 -15.32 -21.39
C PRO A 62 12.03 -14.00 -20.78
N ILE A 63 12.06 -12.90 -21.54
CA ILE A 63 11.56 -11.60 -21.09
C ILE A 63 10.05 -11.70 -20.80
N THR A 64 9.27 -12.36 -21.65
CA THR A 64 7.83 -12.54 -21.45
C THR A 64 7.55 -13.40 -20.24
N GLU A 65 8.35 -14.44 -19.96
CA GLU A 65 8.22 -15.28 -18.78
C GLU A 65 8.55 -14.51 -17.49
N VAL A 66 9.65 -13.77 -17.46
CA VAL A 66 10.01 -12.88 -16.35
C VAL A 66 8.94 -11.80 -16.12
N PHE A 67 8.38 -11.24 -17.20
CA PHE A 67 7.25 -10.31 -17.10
C PHE A 67 6.02 -10.98 -16.50
N ARG A 68 5.74 -12.23 -16.88
CA ARG A 68 4.62 -12.98 -16.31
C ARG A 68 4.84 -13.24 -14.83
N GLU A 69 6.01 -13.73 -14.43
CA GLU A 69 6.37 -13.95 -13.02
C GLU A 69 6.32 -12.66 -12.20
N VAL A 70 6.86 -11.55 -12.74
CA VAL A 70 6.79 -10.24 -12.09
C VAL A 70 5.35 -9.77 -11.97
N ILE A 71 4.55 -9.86 -13.03
CA ILE A 71 3.12 -9.48 -13.00
C ILE A 71 2.34 -10.38 -12.05
N GLU A 72 2.54 -11.68 -12.03
CA GLU A 72 1.88 -12.62 -11.12
C GLU A 72 2.31 -12.36 -9.67
N HIS A 73 3.59 -12.06 -9.42
CA HIS A 73 4.08 -11.73 -8.08
C HIS A 73 3.51 -10.40 -7.57
N TYR A 74 3.39 -9.38 -8.44
CA TYR A 74 2.83 -8.06 -8.08
C TYR A 74 1.30 -8.00 -8.11
N HIS A 75 0.59 -9.02 -8.65
CA HIS A 75 -0.87 -9.02 -8.71
C HIS A 75 -1.55 -9.63 -7.47
N THR A 76 -0.81 -10.27 -6.57
CA THR A 76 -1.43 -10.84 -5.36
C THR A 76 -1.35 -9.91 -4.15
N TYR A 77 -0.21 -9.27 -3.89
CA TYR A 77 -0.05 -8.27 -2.81
C TYR A 77 1.23 -7.45 -3.05
N ASP A 78 1.16 -6.13 -2.87
CA ASP A 78 2.32 -5.24 -3.06
C ASP A 78 3.44 -5.45 -2.03
N ILE A 79 3.11 -6.04 -0.86
CA ILE A 79 4.06 -6.39 0.20
C ILE A 79 3.61 -7.62 0.99
N GLU A 80 4.56 -8.35 1.54
CA GLU A 80 4.33 -9.28 2.63
C GLU A 80 4.35 -8.51 3.96
N LEU A 81 3.25 -8.55 4.72
CA LEU A 81 3.13 -7.91 6.02
C LEU A 81 3.21 -8.96 7.14
N PRO A 82 4.33 -9.07 7.88
CA PRO A 82 4.39 -9.94 9.04
C PRO A 82 3.38 -9.51 10.10
N ILE A 83 2.53 -10.45 10.53
CA ILE A 83 1.51 -10.22 11.56
C ILE A 83 1.70 -11.25 12.68
N LYS A 84 1.76 -10.76 13.92
CA LYS A 84 1.73 -11.60 15.11
C LYS A 84 0.34 -11.53 15.74
N LEU A 85 -0.29 -12.69 15.90
CA LEU A 85 -1.52 -12.85 16.65
C LEU A 85 -1.22 -13.17 18.11
N GLU A 86 -1.97 -12.56 19.04
CA GLU A 86 -1.89 -12.84 20.47
C GLU A 86 -3.31 -13.17 20.99
N GLY A 87 -3.45 -14.12 21.90
CA GLY A 87 -4.74 -14.50 22.48
C GLY A 87 -5.82 -14.77 21.43
N ASN A 88 -6.90 -14.01 21.49
CA ASN A 88 -8.06 -14.10 20.58
C ASN A 88 -7.93 -13.22 19.32
N GLY A 89 -6.73 -12.76 18.99
CA GLY A 89 -6.47 -11.96 17.78
C GLY A 89 -6.84 -12.73 16.52
N GLN A 90 -7.44 -12.04 15.55
CA GLN A 90 -7.81 -12.60 14.26
C GLN A 90 -7.04 -11.90 13.14
N MET A 91 -6.68 -12.66 12.09
CA MET A 91 -6.05 -12.09 10.90
C MET A 91 -6.96 -11.05 10.25
N PRO A 92 -6.43 -9.89 9.88
CA PRO A 92 -7.15 -8.95 9.01
C PRO A 92 -7.55 -9.64 7.70
N THR A 93 -8.75 -9.36 7.20
CA THR A 93 -9.26 -9.98 5.97
C THR A 93 -9.83 -8.98 4.99
N TYR A 94 -9.62 -9.20 3.73
CA TYR A 94 -10.35 -8.54 2.65
C TYR A 94 -11.65 -9.28 2.39
N ALA A 95 -12.77 -8.57 2.26
CA ALA A 95 -14.05 -9.19 1.91
C ALA A 95 -14.12 -9.56 0.42
N HIS A 96 -13.44 -8.78 -0.44
CA HIS A 96 -13.31 -9.01 -1.87
C HIS A 96 -11.86 -8.78 -2.30
N GLU A 97 -11.45 -9.41 -3.40
CA GLU A 97 -10.07 -9.27 -3.95
C GLU A 97 -9.67 -7.82 -4.29
N THR A 98 -10.64 -6.98 -4.61
CA THR A 98 -10.42 -5.58 -5.00
C THR A 98 -10.53 -4.58 -3.84
N ASP A 99 -10.76 -5.06 -2.61
CA ASP A 99 -10.89 -4.17 -1.45
C ASP A 99 -9.53 -3.52 -1.14
N THR A 100 -9.53 -2.22 -0.91
CA THR A 100 -8.33 -1.45 -0.55
C THR A 100 -7.91 -1.65 0.91
N ALA A 101 -8.86 -2.00 1.79
CA ALA A 101 -8.64 -2.06 3.22
C ALA A 101 -9.07 -3.41 3.80
N ALA A 102 -8.23 -3.97 4.67
CA ALA A 102 -8.53 -5.21 5.38
C ALA A 102 -9.34 -4.93 6.65
N ASP A 103 -10.39 -5.70 6.93
CA ASP A 103 -11.18 -5.60 8.15
C ASP A 103 -10.36 -6.00 9.39
N LEU A 104 -10.47 -5.22 10.46
CA LEU A 104 -9.94 -5.50 11.80
C LEU A 104 -11.06 -5.95 12.73
N TYR A 105 -10.73 -6.92 13.58
CA TYR A 105 -11.69 -7.58 14.47
C TYR A 105 -11.42 -7.23 15.93
N ALA A 106 -12.50 -7.08 16.73
CA ALA A 106 -12.38 -7.03 18.18
C ALA A 106 -11.92 -8.38 18.73
N ALA A 107 -10.86 -8.40 19.50
CA ALA A 107 -10.37 -9.64 20.13
C ALA A 107 -11.25 -10.04 21.32
N ASP A 108 -11.80 -9.05 22.02
CA ASP A 108 -12.59 -9.24 23.23
C ASP A 108 -13.92 -8.49 23.15
N THR A 109 -14.90 -8.93 23.96
CA THR A 109 -16.13 -8.18 24.14
C THR A 109 -15.88 -6.97 25.03
N VAL A 110 -16.17 -5.77 24.53
CA VAL A 110 -15.98 -4.49 25.23
C VAL A 110 -17.27 -3.68 25.27
N VAL A 111 -17.62 -3.15 26.42
CA VAL A 111 -18.73 -2.21 26.57
C VAL A 111 -18.20 -0.79 26.51
N VAL A 112 -18.55 -0.07 25.46
CA VAL A 112 -18.25 1.36 25.29
C VAL A 112 -19.37 2.14 25.97
N LYS A 113 -19.07 2.70 27.14
CA LYS A 113 -20.07 3.37 27.99
C LYS A 113 -20.67 4.60 27.28
N ALA A 114 -21.91 4.92 27.62
CA ALA A 114 -22.57 6.15 27.19
C ALA A 114 -21.66 7.36 27.47
N HIS A 115 -21.55 8.27 26.49
CA HIS A 115 -20.72 9.49 26.57
C HIS A 115 -19.24 9.26 26.92
N SER A 116 -18.71 8.02 26.79
CA SER A 116 -17.29 7.76 27.01
C SER A 116 -16.46 8.25 25.83
N LEU A 117 -15.25 8.69 26.15
CA LEU A 117 -14.24 9.09 25.17
C LEU A 117 -13.02 8.17 25.29
N GLY A 118 -12.44 7.82 24.16
CA GLY A 118 -11.17 7.12 24.11
C GLY A 118 -11.18 5.67 24.60
N THR A 119 -12.29 4.95 24.46
CA THR A 119 -12.34 3.53 24.82
C THR A 119 -11.54 2.71 23.81
N ILE A 120 -10.49 2.02 24.27
CA ILE A 120 -9.64 1.17 23.44
C ILE A 120 -10.26 -0.21 23.28
N ILE A 121 -10.49 -0.63 22.03
CA ILE A 121 -10.92 -1.98 21.67
C ILE A 121 -9.69 -2.76 21.20
N PRO A 122 -9.30 -3.83 21.91
CA PRO A 122 -8.13 -4.61 21.53
C PRO A 122 -8.39 -5.42 20.26
N THR A 123 -7.41 -5.49 19.36
CA THR A 123 -7.42 -6.41 18.22
C THR A 123 -6.54 -7.63 18.45
N ASN A 124 -5.64 -7.57 19.43
CA ASN A 124 -4.62 -8.58 19.74
C ASN A 124 -3.75 -8.95 18.53
N ILE A 125 -3.53 -7.99 17.62
CA ILE A 125 -2.58 -8.13 16.52
C ILE A 125 -1.45 -7.12 16.66
N LYS A 126 -0.25 -7.54 16.21
CA LYS A 126 0.92 -6.69 16.03
C LYS A 126 1.42 -6.87 14.61
N ILE A 127 1.91 -5.82 13.99
CA ILE A 127 2.41 -5.84 12.61
C ILE A 127 3.85 -5.35 12.54
N ALA A 128 4.57 -5.76 11.50
CA ALA A 128 5.90 -5.25 11.18
C ALA A 128 5.90 -4.66 9.78
N LEU A 129 5.66 -3.35 9.70
CA LEU A 129 5.72 -2.63 8.43
C LEU A 129 7.17 -2.53 7.94
N PRO A 130 7.41 -2.61 6.62
CA PRO A 130 8.70 -2.27 6.03
C PRO A 130 9.07 -0.80 6.28
N GLU A 131 10.35 -0.46 6.16
CA GLU A 131 10.79 0.93 6.18
C GLU A 131 10.13 1.72 5.05
N ASN A 132 9.76 2.98 5.31
CA ASN A 132 9.00 3.86 4.40
C ASN A 132 7.57 3.38 4.07
N TRP A 133 6.99 2.54 4.93
CA TRP A 133 5.58 2.19 4.88
C TRP A 133 4.87 2.66 6.15
N THR A 134 3.58 2.89 6.03
CA THR A 134 2.68 3.21 7.15
C THR A 134 1.41 2.40 7.04
N ALA A 135 0.72 2.22 8.17
CA ALA A 135 -0.64 1.71 8.14
C ALA A 135 -1.59 2.73 8.76
N TYR A 136 -2.80 2.81 8.19
CA TYR A 136 -3.88 3.61 8.71
C TYR A 136 -4.99 2.72 9.24
N VAL A 137 -5.45 3.02 10.44
CA VAL A 137 -6.67 2.46 11.01
C VAL A 137 -7.79 3.46 10.77
N VAL A 138 -8.76 3.06 9.95
CA VAL A 138 -9.90 3.89 9.57
C VAL A 138 -11.22 3.26 10.00
N PRO A 139 -12.29 4.06 10.25
CA PRO A 139 -13.58 3.50 10.62
C PRO A 139 -14.23 2.79 9.42
N ARG A 140 -14.98 1.71 9.71
CA ARG A 140 -15.86 1.12 8.71
C ARG A 140 -17.07 2.04 8.49
N SER A 141 -17.54 2.13 7.25
CA SER A 141 -18.74 2.92 6.91
C SER A 141 -19.97 2.52 7.75
N SER A 142 -20.15 1.21 7.98
CA SER A 142 -21.26 0.70 8.78
C SER A 142 -21.20 1.14 10.26
N ILE A 143 -20.01 1.29 10.83
CA ILE A 143 -19.85 1.82 12.20
C ILE A 143 -20.38 3.25 12.27
N GLY A 144 -19.96 4.10 11.33
CA GLY A 144 -20.38 5.49 11.30
C GLY A 144 -21.88 5.71 11.07
N VAL A 145 -22.54 4.81 10.32
CA VAL A 145 -23.96 4.93 9.96
C VAL A 145 -24.89 4.22 10.95
N LYS A 146 -24.48 3.03 11.44
CA LYS A 146 -25.39 2.14 12.20
C LYS A 146 -25.15 2.13 13.70
N THR A 147 -24.10 2.82 14.19
CA THR A 147 -23.71 2.82 15.60
C THR A 147 -23.49 4.25 16.11
N PRO A 148 -23.54 4.47 17.43
CA PRO A 148 -23.19 5.76 18.02
C PRO A 148 -21.66 5.93 18.16
N LEU A 149 -20.87 5.00 17.67
CA LEU A 149 -19.42 5.03 17.85
C LEU A 149 -18.74 5.94 16.82
N ARG A 150 -17.72 6.67 17.27
CA ARG A 150 -16.85 7.49 16.43
C ARG A 150 -15.40 7.19 16.78
N LEU A 151 -14.56 7.04 15.77
CA LEU A 151 -13.13 6.83 15.98
C LEU A 151 -12.55 8.07 16.65
N SER A 152 -12.05 7.96 17.88
CA SER A 152 -11.64 9.12 18.72
C SER A 152 -10.53 9.93 18.09
N ASN A 153 -9.58 9.29 17.43
CA ASN A 153 -8.46 9.92 16.72
C ASN A 153 -8.74 10.17 15.23
N SER A 154 -9.97 9.98 14.75
CA SER A 154 -10.39 10.08 13.36
C SER A 154 -9.68 9.10 12.43
N VAL A 155 -8.36 9.02 12.48
CA VAL A 155 -7.49 8.07 11.78
C VAL A 155 -6.38 7.66 12.73
N GLY A 156 -6.17 6.35 12.90
CA GLY A 156 -4.98 5.82 13.58
C GLY A 156 -3.82 5.74 12.59
N VAL A 157 -2.64 6.21 12.98
CA VAL A 157 -1.42 6.11 12.18
C VAL A 157 -0.48 5.13 12.87
N ILE A 158 -0.01 4.12 12.13
CA ILE A 158 0.92 3.11 12.60
C ILE A 158 2.26 3.32 11.90
N ASP A 159 3.27 3.67 12.65
CA ASP A 159 4.62 3.87 12.14
C ASP A 159 5.33 2.55 11.82
N SER A 160 6.30 2.59 10.91
CA SER A 160 7.03 1.40 10.46
C SER A 160 7.85 0.72 11.57
N ASP A 161 8.24 1.44 12.63
CA ASP A 161 8.97 0.92 13.78
C ASP A 161 8.07 0.52 14.97
N TYR A 162 6.75 0.77 14.89
CA TYR A 162 5.82 0.36 15.93
C TYR A 162 5.65 -1.16 15.98
N ARG A 163 5.79 -1.76 17.17
CA ARG A 163 5.65 -3.21 17.42
C ARG A 163 4.65 -3.52 18.52
N GLY A 164 3.92 -2.51 18.97
CA GLY A 164 2.83 -2.67 19.93
C GLY A 164 1.57 -3.28 19.31
N GLN A 165 0.62 -3.60 20.17
CA GLN A 165 -0.70 -4.06 19.77
C GLN A 165 -1.47 -2.92 19.09
N ILE A 166 -2.15 -3.23 17.99
CA ILE A 166 -3.09 -2.30 17.37
C ILE A 166 -4.38 -2.29 18.20
N GLY A 167 -4.73 -1.11 18.71
CA GLY A 167 -6.00 -0.87 19.39
C GLY A 167 -6.85 0.11 18.56
N VAL A 168 -8.15 -0.15 18.50
CA VAL A 168 -9.11 0.77 17.88
C VAL A 168 -9.75 1.60 18.97
N ILE A 169 -9.71 2.94 18.86
CA ILE A 169 -10.14 3.84 19.92
C ILE A 169 -11.49 4.46 19.54
N TYR A 170 -12.53 4.22 20.36
CA TYR A 170 -13.87 4.71 20.11
C TYR A 170 -14.40 5.64 21.18
N ASP A 171 -15.11 6.69 20.74
CA ASP A 171 -16.03 7.49 21.52
C ASP A 171 -17.45 6.96 21.31
N ASN A 172 -18.27 6.97 22.34
CA ASN A 172 -19.72 6.73 22.25
C ASN A 172 -20.46 8.05 22.46
N ILE A 173 -21.10 8.55 21.42
CA ILE A 173 -21.80 9.85 21.45
C ILE A 173 -23.26 9.75 21.84
N SER A 174 -23.76 8.59 22.31
CA SER A 174 -25.15 8.37 22.70
C SER A 174 -25.33 8.27 24.21
N ASP A 175 -26.59 8.34 24.61
CA ASP A 175 -27.04 8.19 26.03
C ASP A 175 -27.07 6.74 26.49
N SER A 176 -26.70 5.77 25.68
CA SER A 176 -26.75 4.34 25.99
C SER A 176 -25.39 3.67 25.77
N ASP A 177 -25.08 2.69 26.62
CA ASP A 177 -23.94 1.82 26.46
C ASP A 177 -24.03 1.07 25.12
N TYR A 178 -22.89 0.90 24.43
CA TYR A 178 -22.80 0.12 23.22
C TYR A 178 -21.81 -1.06 23.41
N THR A 179 -22.27 -2.27 23.13
CA THR A 179 -21.45 -3.48 23.27
C THR A 179 -20.86 -3.86 21.91
N ILE A 180 -19.56 -3.94 21.86
CA ILE A 180 -18.80 -4.57 20.78
C ILE A 180 -18.49 -6.00 21.24
N ASN A 181 -18.86 -6.99 20.45
CA ASN A 181 -18.58 -8.39 20.77
C ASN A 181 -17.25 -8.85 20.18
N ALA A 182 -16.61 -9.82 20.81
CA ALA A 182 -15.44 -10.49 20.23
C ALA A 182 -15.79 -11.03 18.84
N GLY A 183 -14.92 -10.79 17.88
CA GLY A 183 -15.12 -11.16 16.45
C GLY A 183 -15.89 -10.12 15.61
N ASP A 184 -16.43 -9.06 16.23
CA ASP A 184 -17.04 -7.97 15.45
C ASP A 184 -15.97 -7.26 14.60
N ARG A 185 -16.31 -6.94 13.35
CA ARG A 185 -15.48 -6.09 12.48
C ARG A 185 -15.60 -4.64 12.91
N ILE A 186 -14.55 -4.10 13.50
CA ILE A 186 -14.59 -2.80 14.18
C ILE A 186 -13.94 -1.67 13.38
N ALA A 187 -12.92 -1.94 12.59
CA ALA A 187 -12.19 -0.95 11.82
C ALA A 187 -11.63 -1.59 10.53
N GLN A 188 -10.93 -0.81 9.76
CA GLN A 188 -10.21 -1.27 8.57
C GLN A 188 -8.77 -0.80 8.61
N LEU A 189 -7.85 -1.65 8.12
CA LEU A 189 -6.43 -1.39 8.02
C LEU A 189 -6.07 -1.14 6.56
N ILE A 190 -5.47 0.01 6.27
CA ILE A 190 -4.89 0.35 4.98
C ILE A 190 -3.38 0.40 5.16
N VAL A 191 -2.63 -0.27 4.31
CA VAL A 191 -1.17 -0.25 4.32
C VAL A 191 -0.69 0.39 3.02
N MET A 192 0.24 1.35 3.12
CA MET A 192 0.71 2.09 1.95
C MET A 192 2.12 2.64 2.16
N PRO A 193 2.88 2.88 1.06
CA PRO A 193 4.16 3.56 1.16
C PRO A 193 3.99 5.00 1.64
N THR A 194 4.98 5.50 2.38
CA THR A 194 4.99 6.88 2.88
C THR A 194 6.28 7.59 2.49
N TYR A 195 6.16 8.88 2.20
CA TYR A 195 7.29 9.74 1.90
C TYR A 195 7.57 10.66 3.08
N ARG A 196 8.84 10.77 3.45
CA ARG A 196 9.31 11.78 4.41
C ARG A 196 9.73 13.02 3.66
N PHE A 197 9.37 14.18 4.16
CA PHE A 197 9.87 15.46 3.64
C PHE A 197 10.94 16.04 4.57
N LYS A 198 11.90 16.75 3.99
CA LYS A 198 12.84 17.56 4.74
C LYS A 198 12.27 18.99 4.78
N PRO A 199 11.87 19.51 5.94
CA PRO A 199 11.35 20.87 6.02
C PRO A 199 12.42 21.88 5.64
N GLN A 200 12.02 22.87 4.85
CA GLN A 200 12.86 24.01 4.46
C GLN A 200 12.09 25.29 4.70
N VAL A 201 12.66 26.19 5.49
CA VAL A 201 12.10 27.54 5.69
C VAL A 201 12.44 28.39 4.47
N VAL A 202 11.44 29.05 3.91
CA VAL A 202 11.58 29.99 2.81
C VAL A 202 10.80 31.25 3.14
N ASP A 203 11.25 32.41 2.63
CA ASP A 203 10.55 33.68 2.83
C ASP A 203 9.29 33.79 1.97
N ILE A 204 9.30 33.19 0.79
CA ILE A 204 8.20 33.26 -0.20
C ILE A 204 7.96 31.90 -0.78
N LEU A 205 6.69 31.46 -0.84
CA LEU A 205 6.27 30.28 -1.57
C LEU A 205 6.03 30.61 -3.06
N PRO A 206 6.23 29.63 -3.96
CA PRO A 206 5.88 29.81 -5.38
C PRO A 206 4.40 30.15 -5.54
N ALA A 207 4.08 31.17 -6.32
CA ALA A 207 2.70 31.55 -6.62
C ALA A 207 1.97 30.46 -7.44
N THR A 208 0.66 30.31 -7.19
CA THR A 208 -0.20 29.40 -7.95
C THR A 208 -1.51 30.12 -8.32
N GLU A 209 -2.28 29.56 -9.26
CA GLU A 209 -3.61 30.12 -9.62
C GLU A 209 -4.59 30.13 -8.44
N ARG A 210 -4.48 29.19 -7.51
CA ARG A 210 -5.31 29.12 -6.30
C ARG A 210 -4.82 30.02 -5.19
N ASP A 211 -3.51 30.23 -5.11
CA ASP A 211 -2.80 30.99 -4.08
C ASP A 211 -3.32 30.70 -2.65
N GLU A 212 -3.76 31.70 -1.90
CA GLU A 212 -4.31 31.53 -0.54
C GLU A 212 -5.79 31.08 -0.51
N GLY A 213 -6.39 30.81 -1.66
CA GLY A 213 -7.79 30.41 -1.77
C GLY A 213 -8.09 29.10 -1.04
N GLY A 214 -8.91 29.15 0.02
CA GLY A 214 -9.34 28.02 0.83
C GLY A 214 -10.81 28.17 1.25
N PHE A 215 -11.31 27.23 2.09
CA PHE A 215 -12.61 27.28 2.78
C PHE A 215 -13.82 27.67 1.90
N GLY A 216 -13.88 27.15 0.67
CA GLY A 216 -15.00 27.42 -0.26
C GLY A 216 -14.71 28.52 -1.27
N SER A 217 -13.46 28.96 -1.46
CA SER A 217 -13.06 29.96 -2.46
C SER A 217 -13.39 29.55 -3.90
N THR A 218 -13.65 28.26 -4.16
CA THR A 218 -14.04 27.73 -5.49
C THR A 218 -15.56 27.70 -5.74
N GLY A 219 -16.34 28.32 -4.83
CA GLY A 219 -17.81 28.40 -4.94
C GLY A 219 -18.53 27.16 -4.40
N LYS A 220 -19.86 27.25 -4.40
CA LYS A 220 -20.77 26.14 -4.10
C LYS A 220 -21.17 25.44 -5.40
#